data_5317611f00bb812c216f412f55a16af5
#
_entry.id   5317611f00bb812c216f412f55a16af5
#
_cell.length_a   1.000
_cell.length_b   1.000
_cell.length_c   1.000
_cell.angle_alpha   90.00
_cell.angle_beta   90.00
_cell.angle_gamma   90.00
#
_symmetry.space_group_name_H-M   'P 1'
#
loop_
_entity.id
_entity.type
_entity.pdbx_description
1 polymer ?
#
loop_
_entity_poly.entity_id
_entity_poly.type
_entity_poly.pdbx_seq_one_letter_code
_entity_poly.pdbx_strand_id
1 'polypeptide(L)'
;MLFRSNWAPSWHPDGKRIVFSSNMDDWNQKYQSYGHNFEIYLLHIESQKLERITYNKVFDSFPMFSPDGSKIVFGSNRNAKNPRSTDVYIADWLENAFILD
;
A
#
# COMPACT_ATOMS: atom_id res chain seq x y z
N MET A 1 15.75 16.26 0.14
CA MET A 1 14.39 16.43 0.67
C MET A 1 13.43 15.45 0.02
N LEU A 2 12.61 14.81 0.82
CA LEU A 2 11.59 13.92 0.31
C LEU A 2 10.25 14.62 0.21
N PHE A 3 9.50 14.26 -0.81
CA PHE A 3 8.18 14.82 -1.05
C PHE A 3 7.13 13.75 -0.82
N ARG A 4 5.92 14.21 -0.50
CA ARG A 4 4.76 13.34 -0.49
C ARG A 4 4.56 12.79 -1.90
N SER A 5 4.48 11.45 -2.00
CA SER A 5 4.40 10.78 -3.28
C SER A 5 3.33 9.70 -3.27
N ASN A 6 2.62 9.60 -4.38
CA ASN A 6 1.64 8.55 -4.64
C ASN A 6 1.99 7.91 -5.98
N TRP A 7 2.13 6.57 -6.02
CA TRP A 7 2.59 5.92 -7.25
C TRP A 7 2.18 4.45 -7.30
N ALA A 8 2.48 3.82 -8.42
CA ALA A 8 2.21 2.41 -8.69
C ALA A 8 0.73 2.04 -8.53
N PRO A 9 -0.22 2.79 -9.16
CA PRO A 9 -1.63 2.45 -9.05
C PRO A 9 -1.98 1.21 -9.85
N SER A 10 -2.92 0.43 -9.34
CA SER A 10 -3.44 -0.76 -10.00
C SER A 10 -4.93 -0.91 -9.65
N TRP A 11 -5.72 -1.31 -10.65
CA TRP A 11 -7.15 -1.49 -10.46
C TRP A 11 -7.47 -2.77 -9.70
N HIS A 12 -8.44 -2.69 -8.79
CA HIS A 12 -9.13 -3.88 -8.33
C HIS A 12 -9.97 -4.44 -9.50
N PRO A 13 -10.10 -5.76 -9.62
CA PRO A 13 -10.86 -6.36 -10.73
C PRO A 13 -12.32 -5.91 -10.84
N ASP A 14 -12.91 -5.37 -9.76
CA ASP A 14 -14.27 -4.85 -9.82
C ASP A 14 -14.39 -3.53 -10.61
N GLY A 15 -13.28 -2.91 -10.97
CA GLY A 15 -13.25 -1.65 -11.70
C GLY A 15 -13.72 -0.44 -10.91
N LYS A 16 -13.87 -0.56 -9.60
CA LYS A 16 -14.40 0.50 -8.73
C LYS A 16 -13.39 0.99 -7.69
N ARG A 17 -12.27 0.30 -7.55
CA ARG A 17 -11.26 0.62 -6.54
C ARG A 17 -9.87 0.59 -7.17
N ILE A 18 -9.01 1.44 -6.65
CA ILE A 18 -7.61 1.49 -7.05
C ILE A 18 -6.76 1.27 -5.81
N VAL A 19 -5.76 0.42 -5.93
CA VAL A 19 -4.72 0.25 -4.92
C VAL A 19 -3.46 0.96 -5.39
N PHE A 20 -2.75 1.60 -4.47
CA PHE A 20 -1.54 2.36 -4.81
C PHE A 20 -0.63 2.48 -3.61
N SER A 21 0.59 2.97 -3.86
CA SER A 21 1.59 3.19 -2.83
C SER A 21 1.70 4.66 -2.50
N SER A 22 1.85 4.99 -1.21
CA SER A 22 1.99 6.38 -0.79
C SER A 22 2.75 6.49 0.52
N ASN A 23 3.46 7.58 0.67
CA ASN A 23 4.09 7.96 1.93
C ASN A 23 3.29 9.02 2.69
N MET A 24 1.98 9.16 2.38
CA MET A 24 1.18 10.28 2.91
C MET A 24 1.12 10.32 4.44
N ASP A 25 1.09 9.17 5.09
CA ASP A 25 1.01 9.13 6.55
C ASP A 25 2.38 9.24 7.22
N ASP A 26 3.45 9.07 6.47
CA ASP A 26 4.81 9.28 6.97
C ASP A 26 5.29 10.69 6.69
N TRP A 27 4.49 11.52 6.06
CA TRP A 27 4.87 12.89 5.70
C TRP A 27 4.70 13.79 6.92
N ASN A 28 5.76 13.89 7.74
CA ASN A 28 5.75 14.70 8.94
C ASN A 28 7.03 15.52 9.00
N GLN A 29 6.86 16.83 8.92
CA GLN A 29 7.99 17.76 8.89
C GLN A 29 8.78 17.82 10.19
N LYS A 30 8.26 17.24 11.26
CA LYS A 30 8.98 17.20 12.55
C LYS A 30 10.17 16.23 12.54
N TYR A 31 10.19 15.25 11.63
CA TYR A 31 11.19 14.20 11.63
C TYR A 31 12.03 14.27 10.38
N GLN A 32 13.33 14.07 10.53
CA GLN A 32 14.27 14.12 9.41
C GLN A 32 14.12 12.93 8.46
N SER A 33 13.52 11.85 8.94
CA SER A 33 13.33 10.62 8.16
C SER A 33 11.94 10.50 7.54
N TYR A 34 11.15 11.57 7.61
CA TYR A 34 9.79 11.52 7.07
C TYR A 34 9.81 11.27 5.55
N GLY A 35 8.76 10.62 5.07
CA GLY A 35 8.60 10.34 3.65
C GLY A 35 9.25 9.05 3.18
N HIS A 36 9.96 8.32 4.03
CA HIS A 36 10.61 7.06 3.65
C HIS A 36 9.68 5.85 3.78
N ASN A 37 8.63 5.95 4.57
CA ASN A 37 7.73 4.84 4.80
C ASN A 37 6.58 4.87 3.81
N PHE A 38 6.63 3.98 2.82
CA PHE A 38 5.55 3.82 1.86
C PHE A 38 4.64 2.67 2.30
N GLU A 39 3.35 2.94 2.25
CA GLU A 39 2.33 1.96 2.57
C GLU A 39 1.36 1.81 1.41
N ILE A 40 0.57 0.75 1.46
CA ILE A 40 -0.43 0.45 0.44
C ILE A 40 -1.77 1.02 0.89
N TYR A 41 -2.44 1.72 -0.02
CA TYR A 41 -3.74 2.35 0.21
C TYR A 41 -4.73 1.90 -0.84
N LEU A 42 -5.99 1.89 -0.47
CA LEU A 42 -7.10 1.57 -1.36
C LEU A 42 -8.02 2.78 -1.47
N LEU A 43 -8.31 3.18 -2.71
CA LEU A 43 -9.21 4.29 -2.99
C LEU A 43 -10.48 3.76 -3.67
N HIS A 44 -11.63 4.05 -3.07
CA HIS A 44 -12.93 3.81 -3.68
C HIS A 44 -13.26 5.00 -4.57
N ILE A 45 -13.39 4.76 -5.88
CA ILE A 45 -13.48 5.84 -6.86
C ILE A 45 -14.76 6.66 -6.66
N GLU A 46 -15.91 5.99 -6.52
CA GLU A 46 -17.18 6.68 -6.46
C GLU A 46 -17.34 7.49 -5.17
N SER A 47 -17.08 6.89 -4.03
CA SER A 47 -17.24 7.55 -2.74
C SER A 47 -16.05 8.41 -2.35
N GLN A 48 -14.91 8.23 -3.03
CA GLN A 48 -13.62 8.84 -2.68
C GLN A 48 -13.11 8.45 -1.30
N LYS A 49 -13.62 7.35 -0.76
CA LYS A 49 -13.13 6.81 0.51
C LYS A 49 -11.75 6.23 0.33
N LEU A 50 -10.85 6.58 1.24
CA LEU A 50 -9.47 6.12 1.25
C LEU A 50 -9.25 5.23 2.46
N GLU A 51 -8.63 4.07 2.24
CA GLU A 51 -8.31 3.12 3.31
C GLU A 51 -6.82 2.79 3.26
N ARG A 52 -6.19 2.76 4.43
CA ARG A 52 -4.80 2.32 4.55
C ARG A 52 -4.80 0.82 4.77
N ILE A 53 -4.03 0.09 3.95
CA ILE A 53 -4.03 -1.37 3.93
C ILE A 53 -2.88 -1.94 4.74
N THR A 54 -1.69 -1.34 4.68
CA THR A 54 -0.53 -1.83 5.41
C THR A 54 -0.07 -0.84 6.46
N TYR A 55 0.46 -1.36 7.58
CA TYR A 55 0.89 -0.58 8.72
C TYR A 55 2.22 -1.14 9.23
N ASN A 56 3.33 -0.58 8.78
CA ASN A 56 4.62 -0.99 9.30
C ASN A 56 5.65 0.12 9.06
N LYS A 57 6.90 -0.14 9.41
CA LYS A 57 7.97 0.85 9.28
C LYS A 57 8.86 0.59 8.07
N VAL A 58 8.40 -0.26 7.15
CA VAL A 58 9.18 -0.66 6.01
C VAL A 58 8.53 -0.20 4.72
N PHE A 59 9.22 -0.39 3.63
CA PHE A 59 8.75 -0.01 2.30
C PHE A 59 7.82 -1.10 1.76
N ASP A 60 6.53 -0.80 1.61
CA ASP A 60 5.55 -1.64 0.95
C ASP A 60 5.08 -0.93 -0.31
N SER A 61 5.11 -1.60 -1.44
CA SER A 61 4.86 -0.94 -2.70
C SER A 61 4.45 -1.91 -3.81
N PHE A 62 4.12 -1.34 -4.96
CA PHE A 62 3.79 -2.07 -6.19
C PHE A 62 2.66 -3.08 -5.99
N PRO A 63 1.53 -2.66 -5.40
CA PRO A 63 0.42 -3.59 -5.16
C PRO A 63 -0.30 -3.94 -6.46
N MET A 64 -0.76 -5.19 -6.55
CA MET A 64 -1.57 -5.65 -7.67
C MET A 64 -2.49 -6.76 -7.20
N PHE A 65 -3.74 -6.72 -7.63
CA PHE A 65 -4.70 -7.78 -7.34
C PHE A 65 -4.56 -8.94 -8.32
N SER A 66 -4.88 -10.14 -7.86
CA SER A 66 -5.10 -11.26 -8.76
C SER A 66 -6.33 -11.00 -9.64
N PRO A 67 -6.44 -11.65 -10.81
CA PRO A 67 -7.58 -11.41 -11.71
C PRO A 67 -8.95 -11.64 -11.09
N ASP A 68 -9.04 -12.55 -10.12
CA ASP A 68 -10.30 -12.83 -9.41
C ASP A 68 -10.48 -11.98 -8.15
N GLY A 69 -9.52 -11.15 -7.80
CA GLY A 69 -9.60 -10.29 -6.63
C GLY A 69 -9.39 -10.98 -5.29
N SER A 70 -9.04 -12.28 -5.28
CA SER A 70 -8.91 -13.03 -4.03
C SER A 70 -7.57 -12.83 -3.34
N LYS A 71 -6.57 -12.34 -4.06
CA LYS A 71 -5.23 -12.14 -3.52
C LYS A 71 -4.67 -10.80 -3.95
N ILE A 72 -3.77 -10.29 -3.13
CA ILE A 72 -2.98 -9.11 -3.46
C ILE A 72 -1.51 -9.48 -3.39
N VAL A 73 -0.75 -9.03 -4.37
CA VAL A 73 0.69 -9.19 -4.42
C VAL A 73 1.34 -7.83 -4.28
N PHE A 74 2.43 -7.74 -3.56
CA PHE A 74 3.14 -6.47 -3.37
C PHE A 74 4.61 -6.72 -3.06
N GLY A 75 5.42 -5.69 -3.26
CA GLY A 75 6.82 -5.72 -2.88
C GLY A 75 7.01 -5.16 -1.47
N SER A 76 7.90 -5.75 -0.70
CA SER A 76 8.16 -5.28 0.65
C SER A 76 9.58 -5.63 1.07
N ASN A 77 10.20 -4.77 1.86
CA ASN A 77 11.48 -5.08 2.47
C ASN A 77 11.33 -5.54 3.93
N ARG A 78 10.13 -5.93 4.34
CA ARG A 78 9.90 -6.51 5.66
C ARG A 78 10.72 -7.78 5.81
N ASN A 79 11.29 -8.00 6.98
CA ASN A 79 12.13 -9.16 7.28
C ASN A 79 13.38 -9.28 6.40
N ALA A 80 13.71 -8.25 5.63
CA ALA A 80 14.90 -8.29 4.79
C ALA A 80 16.16 -8.16 5.65
N LYS A 81 17.14 -9.01 5.38
CA LYS A 81 18.45 -8.92 6.03
C LYS A 81 19.23 -7.71 5.54
N ASN A 82 19.00 -7.34 4.28
CA ASN A 82 19.57 -6.17 3.65
C ASN A 82 18.45 -5.16 3.43
N PRO A 83 18.52 -3.94 3.98
CA PRO A 83 17.44 -2.96 3.83
C PRO A 83 17.19 -2.52 2.39
N ARG A 84 18.08 -2.87 1.46
CA ARG A 84 17.90 -2.59 0.04
C ARG A 84 17.19 -3.71 -0.72
N SER A 85 16.98 -4.85 -0.06
CA SER A 85 16.31 -5.98 -0.69
C SER A 85 14.81 -5.85 -0.54
N THR A 86 14.10 -6.10 -1.62
CA THR A 86 12.64 -6.11 -1.65
C THR A 86 12.19 -7.45 -2.17
N ASP A 87 11.37 -8.13 -1.40
CA ASP A 87 10.81 -9.42 -1.78
C ASP A 87 9.35 -9.27 -2.19
N VAL A 88 8.86 -10.25 -2.94
CA VAL A 88 7.46 -10.29 -3.33
C VAL A 88 6.67 -11.08 -2.31
N TYR A 89 5.58 -10.49 -1.83
CA TYR A 89 4.66 -11.10 -0.88
C TYR A 89 3.29 -11.25 -1.51
N ILE A 90 2.61 -12.32 -1.16
CA ILE A 90 1.24 -12.59 -1.60
C ILE A 90 0.39 -12.77 -0.35
N ALA A 91 -0.73 -12.08 -0.32
CA ALA A 91 -1.67 -12.16 0.80
C ALA A 91 -3.08 -12.39 0.29
N ASP A 92 -3.88 -13.06 1.09
CA ASP A 92 -5.31 -13.18 0.80
C ASP A 92 -6.00 -11.84 1.00
N TRP A 93 -6.94 -11.53 0.11
CA TRP A 93 -7.73 -10.32 0.22
C TRP A 93 -9.08 -10.67 0.85
N LEU A 94 -9.34 -10.10 2.04
CA LEU A 94 -10.57 -10.36 2.80
C LEU A 94 -11.46 -9.12 2.71
N GLU A 95 -12.45 -9.17 1.83
CA GLU A 95 -13.30 -8.01 1.55
C GLU A 95 -13.97 -7.41 2.79
N ASN A 96 -14.34 -8.25 3.74
CA ASN A 96 -15.08 -7.78 4.91
C ASN A 96 -14.18 -7.39 6.08
N ALA A 97 -12.87 -7.48 5.93
CA ALA A 97 -11.94 -7.22 7.03
C ALA A 97 -11.98 -5.76 7.49
N PHE A 98 -12.34 -4.84 6.59
CA PHE A 98 -12.38 -3.40 6.88
C PHE A 98 -13.78 -2.91 7.28
N ILE A 99 -14.76 -3.78 7.26
CA ILE A 99 -16.16 -3.44 7.55
C ILE A 99 -16.52 -3.78 9.00
N LEU A 100 -15.81 -4.73 9.58
CA LEU A 100 -16.13 -5.28 10.89
C LEU A 100 -15.68 -4.42 12.07
N ASP A 101 -14.96 -3.37 11.82
CA ASP A 101 -14.46 -2.47 12.87
C ASP A 101 -15.49 -1.44 13.31
#